data_7f4c7fd95c298dffe5aad1bf385477be
#
_entry.id   7f4c7fd95c298dffe5aad1bf385477be
#
_cell.length_a   1.000
_cell.length_b   1.000
_cell.length_c   1.000
_cell.angle_alpha   90.00
_cell.angle_beta   90.00
_cell.angle_gamma   90.00
#
_symmetry.space_group_name_H-M   'P 1'
#
loop_
_entity.id
_entity.type
_entity.pdbx_description
1 polymer ?
#
loop_
_entity_poly.entity_id
_entity_poly.type
_entity_poly.pdbx_seq_one_letter_code
_entity_poly.pdbx_strand_id
1 'polypeptide(L)'
;MKPVYIDYLNAFDIDSLALTDAEILGAIEKSLTAQGNNQTVIEPRVHLEPDASFNGHFNVLRGYVAPLNLAGVKIVGDFVDNYKQNYPSEFGVLNLFDPRTGVPLAIIDATAITDMRTGAITALGAKHLARKNSKILGHIGARGTAYWNVRLLNHLYDFDEIRVHSRRPESRETFAEKLSNDLGKKIVVTDDWRSCVEGADIIVEASRLPSPEPMLKTGWVRPGAFVVPYGTMSAVELSLTDIMDKLVVDDWGQCKAGKFGSLRAHVEAGKLSEKTLHAELGQIVAGHKSGRESDGETILFWHRGLSLSDIALGHAMLEKAKTANIGQRLRFA
;
A
#
# COMPACT_ATOMS: atom_id res chain seq x y z
N MET A 1 -32.83 16.58 -20.57
CA MET A 1 -31.68 15.68 -20.22
C MET A 1 -32.03 14.91 -18.97
N LYS A 2 -31.57 13.67 -18.85
CA LYS A 2 -31.78 12.87 -17.62
C LYS A 2 -30.96 13.49 -16.49
N PRO A 3 -31.51 13.70 -15.27
CA PRO A 3 -30.75 14.24 -14.17
C PRO A 3 -29.63 13.28 -13.76
N VAL A 4 -28.46 13.84 -13.44
CA VAL A 4 -27.30 13.10 -12.94
C VAL A 4 -27.15 13.35 -11.45
N TYR A 5 -26.94 12.28 -10.70
CA TYR A 5 -26.66 12.33 -9.25
C TYR A 5 -25.34 11.64 -8.97
N ILE A 6 -24.62 12.14 -7.96
CA ILE A 6 -23.41 11.55 -7.42
C ILE A 6 -23.60 11.20 -5.95
N ASP A 7 -22.97 10.13 -5.51
CA ASP A 7 -22.88 9.79 -4.08
C ASP A 7 -21.61 10.43 -3.50
N TYR A 8 -21.72 11.11 -2.37
CA TYR A 8 -20.62 11.73 -1.65
C TYR A 8 -20.40 11.05 -0.32
N LEU A 9 -19.17 10.58 -0.08
CA LEU A 9 -18.74 9.99 1.18
C LEU A 9 -17.56 10.79 1.75
N ASN A 10 -17.76 11.38 2.93
CA ASN A 10 -16.71 12.05 3.68
C ASN A 10 -15.99 11.07 4.65
N ALA A 11 -14.97 11.54 5.37
CA ALA A 11 -14.20 10.71 6.30
C ALA A 11 -15.07 10.08 7.41
N PHE A 12 -16.05 10.81 7.95
CA PHE A 12 -16.95 10.29 8.99
C PHE A 12 -17.88 9.21 8.45
N ASP A 13 -18.36 9.37 7.23
CA ASP A 13 -19.15 8.34 6.55
C ASP A 13 -18.33 7.05 6.43
N ILE A 14 -17.07 7.16 5.97
CA ILE A 14 -16.16 6.02 5.77
C ILE A 14 -15.86 5.31 7.10
N ASP A 15 -15.57 6.04 8.16
CA ASP A 15 -15.35 5.47 9.49
C ASP A 15 -16.60 4.72 9.99
N SER A 16 -17.79 5.27 9.74
CA SER A 16 -19.08 4.68 10.12
C SER A 16 -19.39 3.38 9.37
N LEU A 17 -18.78 3.15 8.19
CA LEU A 17 -18.95 1.89 7.46
C LEU A 17 -18.37 0.70 8.21
N ALA A 18 -17.39 0.90 9.08
CA ALA A 18 -16.73 -0.15 9.85
C ALA A 18 -16.33 -1.36 8.99
N LEU A 19 -15.59 -1.11 7.89
CA LEU A 19 -15.14 -2.21 7.04
C LEU A 19 -14.31 -3.21 7.84
N THR A 20 -14.61 -4.48 7.67
CA THR A 20 -13.83 -5.57 8.26
C THR A 20 -12.53 -5.79 7.48
N ASP A 21 -11.53 -6.38 8.12
CA ASP A 21 -10.26 -6.74 7.48
C ASP A 21 -10.48 -7.65 6.26
N ALA A 22 -11.43 -8.58 6.36
CA ALA A 22 -11.80 -9.48 5.26
C ALA A 22 -12.43 -8.73 4.06
N GLU A 23 -13.28 -7.73 4.30
CA GLU A 23 -13.87 -6.90 3.23
C GLU A 23 -12.79 -6.09 2.51
N ILE A 24 -11.85 -5.50 3.27
CA ILE A 24 -10.73 -4.75 2.70
C ILE A 24 -9.84 -5.66 1.85
N LEU A 25 -9.37 -6.78 2.41
CA LEU A 25 -8.53 -7.74 1.69
C LEU A 25 -9.25 -8.29 0.46
N GLY A 26 -10.52 -8.68 0.58
CA GLY A 26 -11.30 -9.22 -0.52
C GLY A 26 -11.51 -8.22 -1.68
N ALA A 27 -11.69 -6.93 -1.40
CA ALA A 27 -11.80 -5.90 -2.43
C ALA A 27 -10.48 -5.76 -3.21
N ILE A 28 -9.34 -5.73 -2.50
CA ILE A 28 -8.03 -5.59 -3.13
C ILE A 28 -7.63 -6.87 -3.88
N GLU A 29 -7.90 -8.05 -3.34
CA GLU A 29 -7.61 -9.33 -4.00
C GLU A 29 -8.36 -9.46 -5.34
N LYS A 30 -9.62 -9.01 -5.40
CA LYS A 30 -10.39 -8.94 -6.67
C LYS A 30 -9.73 -8.02 -7.69
N SER A 31 -9.22 -6.86 -7.29
CA SER A 31 -8.54 -5.96 -8.21
C SER A 31 -7.22 -6.51 -8.73
N LEU A 32 -6.43 -7.18 -7.87
CA LEU A 32 -5.19 -7.86 -8.28
C LEU A 32 -5.47 -9.04 -9.22
N THR A 33 -6.54 -9.81 -8.94
CA THR A 33 -6.98 -10.89 -9.84
C THR A 33 -7.36 -10.34 -11.21
N ALA A 34 -8.12 -9.24 -11.25
CA ALA A 34 -8.49 -8.58 -12.50
C ALA A 34 -7.25 -8.05 -13.26
N GLN A 35 -6.28 -7.49 -12.55
CA GLN A 35 -5.00 -7.05 -13.12
C GLN A 35 -4.24 -8.24 -13.74
N GLY A 36 -4.06 -9.32 -13.01
CA GLY A 36 -3.38 -10.53 -13.50
C GLY A 36 -4.06 -11.14 -14.72
N ASN A 37 -5.38 -11.02 -14.83
CA ASN A 37 -6.16 -11.49 -15.97
C ASN A 37 -6.23 -10.47 -17.14
N ASN A 38 -5.46 -9.38 -17.10
CA ASN A 38 -5.48 -8.30 -18.10
C ASN A 38 -6.88 -7.67 -18.28
N GLN A 39 -7.66 -7.61 -17.22
CA GLN A 39 -9.02 -7.03 -17.20
C GLN A 39 -9.02 -5.60 -16.60
N THR A 40 -7.90 -4.91 -16.69
CA THR A 40 -7.73 -3.57 -16.13
C THR A 40 -6.98 -2.68 -17.12
N VAL A 41 -7.18 -1.37 -16.97
CA VAL A 41 -6.31 -0.37 -17.60
C VAL A 41 -5.71 0.46 -16.47
N ILE A 42 -4.39 0.55 -16.45
CA ILE A 42 -3.63 1.37 -15.52
C ILE A 42 -2.50 2.07 -16.27
N GLU A 43 -2.24 3.30 -15.90
CA GLU A 43 -1.11 4.06 -16.42
C GLU A 43 -0.26 4.60 -15.26
N PRO A 44 1.03 4.87 -15.49
CA PRO A 44 1.88 5.48 -14.47
C PRO A 44 1.26 6.75 -13.91
N ARG A 45 1.40 6.93 -12.59
CA ARG A 45 0.93 8.15 -11.92
C ARG A 45 1.61 9.39 -12.47
N VAL A 46 0.90 10.49 -12.45
CA VAL A 46 1.43 11.81 -12.82
C VAL A 46 1.61 12.61 -11.54
N HIS A 47 2.75 13.29 -11.43
CA HIS A 47 3.03 14.24 -10.36
C HIS A 47 2.79 15.66 -10.87
N LEU A 48 2.07 16.44 -10.09
CA LEU A 48 1.93 17.89 -10.27
C LEU A 48 2.63 18.57 -9.11
N GLU A 49 3.71 19.29 -9.39
CA GLU A 49 4.48 20.06 -8.44
C GLU A 49 4.20 21.56 -8.70
N PRO A 50 3.31 22.21 -7.91
CA PRO A 50 2.90 23.59 -8.20
C PRO A 50 4.04 24.60 -8.04
N ASP A 51 4.77 24.51 -6.93
CA ASP A 51 5.93 25.32 -6.62
C ASP A 51 6.80 24.63 -5.58
N ALA A 52 8.13 24.66 -5.76
CA ALA A 52 9.07 23.99 -4.86
C ALA A 52 9.02 24.58 -3.42
N SER A 53 8.66 25.84 -3.25
CA SER A 53 8.54 26.48 -1.94
C SER A 53 7.40 25.95 -1.08
N PHE A 54 6.40 25.28 -1.69
CA PHE A 54 5.27 24.71 -0.97
C PHE A 54 5.59 23.38 -0.30
N ASN A 55 6.75 22.81 -0.58
CA ASN A 55 7.22 21.53 -0.01
C ASN A 55 6.17 20.41 -0.12
N GLY A 56 5.58 20.30 -1.30
CA GLY A 56 4.51 19.34 -1.56
C GLY A 56 4.21 19.14 -3.04
N HIS A 57 3.40 18.13 -3.32
CA HIS A 57 2.98 17.79 -4.68
C HIS A 57 1.63 17.09 -4.68
N PHE A 58 1.02 17.01 -5.86
CA PHE A 58 -0.15 16.16 -6.08
C PHE A 58 0.25 14.90 -6.85
N ASN A 59 -0.28 13.76 -6.42
CA ASN A 59 -0.25 12.50 -7.15
C ASN A 59 -1.60 12.30 -7.83
N VAL A 60 -1.61 12.10 -9.15
CA VAL A 60 -2.81 11.78 -9.92
C VAL A 60 -2.70 10.33 -10.40
N LEU A 61 -3.59 9.48 -9.90
CA LEU A 61 -3.67 8.06 -10.23
C LEU A 61 -5.00 7.79 -10.93
N ARG A 62 -4.97 7.04 -12.02
CA ARG A 62 -6.15 6.74 -12.83
C ARG A 62 -6.15 5.30 -13.28
N GLY A 63 -7.35 4.72 -13.45
CA GLY A 63 -7.47 3.35 -13.90
C GLY A 63 -8.91 2.94 -14.22
N TYR A 64 -9.03 1.74 -14.76
CA TYR A 64 -10.29 1.07 -15.06
C TYR A 64 -10.22 -0.40 -14.62
N VAL A 65 -11.28 -0.89 -13.99
CA VAL A 65 -11.41 -2.26 -13.52
C VAL A 65 -12.65 -2.88 -14.19
N ALA A 66 -12.43 -3.70 -15.21
CA ALA A 66 -13.53 -4.25 -16.04
C ALA A 66 -14.54 -5.07 -15.24
N PRO A 67 -14.16 -5.99 -14.32
CA PRO A 67 -15.14 -6.74 -13.53
C PRO A 67 -16.04 -5.88 -12.64
N LEU A 68 -15.58 -4.68 -12.26
CA LEU A 68 -16.38 -3.72 -11.51
C LEU A 68 -17.18 -2.77 -12.41
N ASN A 69 -16.85 -2.75 -13.71
CA ASN A 69 -17.36 -1.77 -14.67
C ASN A 69 -17.21 -0.33 -14.17
N LEU A 70 -16.03 -0.01 -13.63
CA LEU A 70 -15.72 1.30 -13.04
C LEU A 70 -14.39 1.84 -13.53
N ALA A 71 -14.40 3.10 -13.95
CA ALA A 71 -13.21 3.94 -14.08
C ALA A 71 -13.09 4.84 -12.85
N GLY A 72 -11.87 5.22 -12.50
CA GLY A 72 -11.64 6.10 -11.38
C GLY A 72 -10.37 6.93 -11.49
N VAL A 73 -10.41 8.08 -10.83
CA VAL A 73 -9.26 8.99 -10.68
C VAL A 73 -9.13 9.34 -9.21
N LYS A 74 -7.97 9.01 -8.63
CA LYS A 74 -7.60 9.49 -7.29
C LYS A 74 -6.58 10.59 -7.41
N ILE A 75 -6.81 11.68 -6.69
CA ILE A 75 -5.86 12.78 -6.52
C ILE A 75 -5.49 12.82 -5.04
N VAL A 76 -4.18 12.82 -4.76
CA VAL A 76 -3.65 12.96 -3.40
C VAL A 76 -2.70 14.16 -3.37
N GLY A 77 -3.01 15.14 -2.53
CA GLY A 77 -2.09 16.20 -2.15
C GLY A 77 -1.23 15.71 -0.99
N ASP A 78 0.09 15.68 -1.16
CA ASP A 78 1.08 15.37 -0.11
C ASP A 78 1.94 16.61 0.14
N PHE A 79 1.68 17.27 1.26
CA PHE A 79 2.32 18.53 1.64
C PHE A 79 2.89 18.40 3.05
N VAL A 80 4.22 18.25 3.14
CA VAL A 80 4.93 17.94 4.38
C VAL A 80 4.69 18.97 5.49
N ASP A 81 4.51 20.23 5.12
CA ASP A 81 4.37 21.35 6.04
C ASP A 81 2.94 21.61 6.56
N ASN A 82 1.97 20.83 6.14
CA ASN A 82 0.57 20.95 6.58
C ASN A 82 0.39 20.89 8.10
N TYR A 83 1.27 20.15 8.82
CA TYR A 83 1.24 20.13 10.27
C TYR A 83 1.38 21.50 10.93
N LYS A 84 2.04 22.47 10.27
CA LYS A 84 2.16 23.86 10.75
C LYS A 84 0.81 24.59 10.81
N GLN A 85 -0.18 24.07 10.08
CA GLN A 85 -1.55 24.59 10.00
C GLN A 85 -2.57 23.64 10.62
N ASN A 86 -2.13 22.61 11.37
CA ASN A 86 -2.95 21.55 11.97
C ASN A 86 -3.74 20.72 10.94
N TYR A 87 -3.23 20.57 9.71
CA TYR A 87 -3.76 19.67 8.71
C TYR A 87 -2.95 18.37 8.62
N PRO A 88 -3.58 17.26 8.21
CA PRO A 88 -2.86 16.07 7.78
C PRO A 88 -1.88 16.39 6.65
N SER A 89 -0.77 15.67 6.57
CA SER A 89 0.18 15.83 5.45
C SER A 89 -0.40 15.39 4.11
N GLU A 90 -1.39 14.51 4.13
CA GLU A 90 -2.03 13.98 2.93
C GLU A 90 -3.54 14.17 2.97
N PHE A 91 -4.11 14.59 1.84
CA PHE A 91 -5.53 14.57 1.56
C PHE A 91 -5.77 13.86 0.24
N GLY A 92 -6.73 12.95 0.21
CA GLY A 92 -7.08 12.20 -1.00
C GLY A 92 -8.53 12.39 -1.39
N VAL A 93 -8.78 12.49 -2.71
CA VAL A 93 -10.13 12.44 -3.29
C VAL A 93 -10.16 11.37 -4.38
N LEU A 94 -11.10 10.45 -4.29
CA LEU A 94 -11.39 9.47 -5.33
C LEU A 94 -12.70 9.83 -6.04
N ASN A 95 -12.62 9.95 -7.36
CA ASN A 95 -13.78 10.11 -8.22
C ASN A 95 -14.01 8.82 -9.00
N LEU A 96 -15.24 8.29 -8.96
CA LEU A 96 -15.65 7.11 -9.70
C LEU A 96 -16.60 7.50 -10.85
N PHE A 97 -16.45 6.81 -11.99
CA PHE A 97 -17.18 7.09 -13.23
C PHE A 97 -17.72 5.82 -13.89
N ASP A 98 -18.87 5.93 -14.56
CA ASP A 98 -19.31 4.92 -15.53
C ASP A 98 -18.38 4.97 -16.75
N PRO A 99 -17.64 3.90 -17.06
CA PRO A 99 -16.66 3.92 -18.15
C PRO A 99 -17.27 4.00 -19.54
N ARG A 100 -18.57 3.71 -19.67
CA ARG A 100 -19.28 3.71 -20.98
C ARG A 100 -19.80 5.09 -21.35
N THR A 101 -20.07 5.92 -20.36
CA THR A 101 -20.74 7.22 -20.56
C THR A 101 -19.94 8.41 -20.05
N GLY A 102 -18.92 8.15 -19.18
CA GLY A 102 -18.19 9.19 -18.48
C GLY A 102 -19.00 9.87 -17.36
N VAL A 103 -20.19 9.38 -17.03
CA VAL A 103 -21.04 9.94 -15.97
C VAL A 103 -20.36 9.76 -14.63
N PRO A 104 -20.16 10.84 -13.83
CA PRO A 104 -19.64 10.73 -12.47
C PRO A 104 -20.66 10.01 -11.58
N LEU A 105 -20.17 9.06 -10.78
CA LEU A 105 -20.97 8.20 -9.90
C LEU A 105 -20.78 8.56 -8.42
N ALA A 106 -19.54 8.83 -8.02
CA ALA A 106 -19.23 9.13 -6.64
C ALA A 106 -18.00 10.02 -6.47
N ILE A 107 -17.98 10.78 -5.37
CA ILE A 107 -16.81 11.48 -4.82
C ILE A 107 -16.61 10.95 -3.40
N ILE A 108 -15.43 10.41 -3.10
CA ILE A 108 -15.13 9.73 -1.86
C ILE A 108 -13.85 10.33 -1.26
N ASP A 109 -13.82 10.63 0.04
CA ASP A 109 -12.58 10.89 0.75
C ASP A 109 -11.66 9.66 0.63
N ALA A 110 -10.49 9.85 0.05
CA ALA A 110 -9.56 8.78 -0.23
C ALA A 110 -8.34 8.77 0.71
N THR A 111 -8.33 9.56 1.77
CA THR A 111 -7.24 9.60 2.75
C THR A 111 -7.13 8.25 3.45
N ALA A 112 -8.22 7.76 4.05
CA ALA A 112 -8.27 6.44 4.68
C ALA A 112 -8.10 5.28 3.66
N ILE A 113 -8.63 5.44 2.43
CA ILE A 113 -8.45 4.45 1.37
C ILE A 113 -6.96 4.18 1.11
N THR A 114 -6.15 5.24 1.07
CA THR A 114 -4.70 5.11 0.81
C THR A 114 -4.02 4.23 1.85
N ASP A 115 -4.33 4.41 3.12
CA ASP A 115 -3.73 3.63 4.20
C ASP A 115 -4.20 2.17 4.18
N MET A 116 -5.51 1.95 4.09
CA MET A 116 -6.11 0.60 4.07
C MET A 116 -5.62 -0.23 2.88
N ARG A 117 -5.67 0.32 1.63
CA ARG A 117 -5.28 -0.43 0.44
C ARG A 117 -3.78 -0.73 0.39
N THR A 118 -2.95 0.15 0.98
CA THR A 118 -1.50 -0.09 1.03
C THR A 118 -1.19 -1.24 1.97
N GLY A 119 -1.80 -1.27 3.17
CA GLY A 119 -1.70 -2.40 4.08
C GLY A 119 -2.22 -3.70 3.46
N ALA A 120 -3.33 -3.63 2.74
CA ALA A 120 -3.91 -4.81 2.09
C ALA A 120 -3.00 -5.38 0.98
N ILE A 121 -2.35 -4.53 0.17
CA ILE A 121 -1.38 -4.99 -0.85
C ILE A 121 -0.19 -5.67 -0.17
N THR A 122 0.35 -5.10 0.91
CA THR A 122 1.42 -5.73 1.71
C THR A 122 0.99 -7.09 2.24
N ALA A 123 -0.20 -7.18 2.83
CA ALA A 123 -0.73 -8.42 3.41
C ALA A 123 -1.03 -9.49 2.34
N LEU A 124 -1.60 -9.11 1.20
CA LEU A 124 -1.82 -10.03 0.07
C LEU A 124 -0.50 -10.47 -0.57
N GLY A 125 0.49 -9.56 -0.66
CA GLY A 125 1.86 -9.95 -1.02
C GLY A 125 2.40 -11.03 -0.08
N ALA A 126 2.26 -10.84 1.24
CA ALA A 126 2.67 -11.83 2.23
C ALA A 126 1.90 -13.15 2.09
N LYS A 127 0.57 -13.12 1.87
CA LYS A 127 -0.29 -14.31 1.69
C LYS A 127 0.27 -15.27 0.62
N HIS A 128 0.86 -14.73 -0.45
CA HIS A 128 1.37 -15.50 -1.58
C HIS A 128 2.89 -15.71 -1.55
N LEU A 129 3.64 -14.85 -0.87
CA LEU A 129 5.10 -14.78 -0.95
C LEU A 129 5.83 -15.01 0.37
N ALA A 130 5.17 -14.88 1.52
CA ALA A 130 5.78 -15.21 2.81
C ALA A 130 5.55 -16.70 3.16
N ARG A 131 6.34 -17.21 4.10
CA ARG A 131 6.11 -18.55 4.65
C ARG A 131 4.81 -18.57 5.44
N LYS A 132 4.01 -19.63 5.29
CA LYS A 132 2.72 -19.76 5.99
C LYS A 132 2.86 -19.79 7.51
N ASN A 133 3.98 -20.27 8.01
CA ASN A 133 4.32 -20.37 9.43
C ASN A 133 5.17 -19.18 9.92
N SER A 134 5.12 -18.04 9.24
CA SER A 134 5.81 -16.82 9.70
C SER A 134 5.35 -16.41 11.09
N LYS A 135 6.30 -16.19 12.02
CA LYS A 135 6.05 -15.92 13.43
C LYS A 135 6.58 -14.56 13.90
N ILE A 136 7.53 -13.98 13.19
CA ILE A 136 8.17 -12.73 13.57
C ILE A 136 7.97 -11.68 12.46
N LEU A 137 7.32 -10.58 12.81
CA LEU A 137 7.17 -9.40 11.96
C LEU A 137 8.10 -8.28 12.44
N GLY A 138 8.93 -7.75 11.54
CA GLY A 138 9.68 -6.51 11.74
C GLY A 138 9.12 -5.39 10.87
N HIS A 139 8.61 -4.31 11.48
CA HIS A 139 8.00 -3.20 10.76
C HIS A 139 8.72 -1.87 11.05
N ILE A 140 9.29 -1.27 10.03
CA ILE A 140 9.95 0.04 10.08
C ILE A 140 9.01 1.10 9.52
N GLY A 141 8.70 2.12 10.33
CA GLY A 141 7.71 3.15 10.07
C GLY A 141 6.54 3.07 11.08
N ALA A 142 6.04 4.22 11.53
CA ALA A 142 5.00 4.31 12.57
C ALA A 142 3.87 5.30 12.21
N ARG A 143 3.76 5.71 10.96
CA ARG A 143 2.76 6.69 10.49
C ARG A 143 2.11 6.26 9.19
N GLY A 144 0.99 6.91 8.85
CA GLY A 144 0.24 6.64 7.63
C GLY A 144 -0.14 5.16 7.55
N THR A 145 0.30 4.51 6.50
CA THR A 145 -0.03 3.12 6.17
C THR A 145 0.43 2.06 7.19
N ALA A 146 1.32 2.40 8.13
CA ALA A 146 1.94 1.45 9.06
C ALA A 146 0.92 0.66 9.89
N TYR A 147 -0.13 1.33 10.39
CA TYR A 147 -1.17 0.68 11.17
C TYR A 147 -1.87 -0.44 10.39
N TRP A 148 -2.26 -0.16 9.16
CA TRP A 148 -2.95 -1.12 8.31
C TRP A 148 -2.05 -2.26 7.83
N ASN A 149 -0.75 -2.01 7.66
CA ASN A 149 0.20 -3.09 7.40
C ASN A 149 0.22 -4.11 8.53
N VAL A 150 0.45 -3.64 9.76
CA VAL A 150 0.55 -4.55 10.91
C VAL A 150 -0.78 -5.24 11.18
N ARG A 151 -1.89 -4.49 11.15
CA ARG A 151 -3.24 -5.03 11.37
C ARG A 151 -3.59 -6.13 10.38
N LEU A 152 -3.45 -5.86 9.06
CA LEU A 152 -3.86 -6.82 8.03
C LEU A 152 -2.89 -8.00 7.90
N LEU A 153 -1.60 -7.80 8.18
CA LEU A 153 -0.67 -8.91 8.34
C LEU A 153 -1.03 -9.79 9.53
N ASN A 154 -1.35 -9.20 10.69
CA ASN A 154 -1.78 -9.94 11.87
C ASN A 154 -3.14 -10.65 11.69
N HIS A 155 -4.00 -10.16 10.81
CA HIS A 155 -5.23 -10.85 10.42
C HIS A 155 -4.94 -12.17 9.66
N LEU A 156 -3.86 -12.20 8.88
CA LEU A 156 -3.48 -13.38 8.08
C LEU A 156 -2.50 -14.31 8.79
N TYR A 157 -1.75 -13.81 9.77
CA TYR A 157 -0.70 -14.55 10.47
C TYR A 157 -0.88 -14.47 11.98
N ASP A 158 -0.64 -15.57 12.65
CA ASP A 158 -0.55 -15.59 14.12
C ASP A 158 0.91 -15.38 14.54
N PHE A 159 1.32 -14.10 14.62
CA PHE A 159 2.67 -13.73 15.04
C PHE A 159 2.89 -13.98 16.53
N ASP A 160 4.03 -14.58 16.86
CA ASP A 160 4.52 -14.69 18.22
C ASP A 160 5.19 -13.36 18.68
N GLU A 161 5.76 -12.63 17.71
CA GLU A 161 6.42 -11.36 17.96
C GLU A 161 6.19 -10.35 16.83
N ILE A 162 5.76 -9.14 17.20
CA ILE A 162 5.65 -7.99 16.30
C ILE A 162 6.59 -6.90 16.81
N ARG A 163 7.63 -6.60 16.04
CA ARG A 163 8.61 -5.55 16.32
C ARG A 163 8.32 -4.32 15.50
N VAL A 164 8.40 -3.14 16.13
CA VAL A 164 8.22 -1.87 15.44
C VAL A 164 9.36 -0.91 15.73
N HIS A 165 9.74 -0.18 14.68
CA HIS A 165 10.74 0.89 14.81
C HIS A 165 10.28 2.13 14.05
N SER A 166 10.61 3.31 14.61
CA SER A 166 10.63 4.57 13.86
C SER A 166 11.66 5.51 14.48
N ARG A 167 12.11 6.48 13.69
CA ARG A 167 13.16 7.42 14.11
C ARG A 167 12.82 8.21 15.38
N ARG A 168 11.52 8.59 15.55
CA ARG A 168 11.08 9.35 16.72
C ARG A 168 10.54 8.40 17.78
N PRO A 169 11.12 8.40 19.01
CA PRO A 169 10.66 7.54 20.11
C PRO A 169 9.16 7.67 20.37
N GLU A 170 8.66 8.89 20.53
CA GLU A 170 7.24 9.15 20.84
C GLU A 170 6.31 8.55 19.77
N SER A 171 6.72 8.60 18.49
CA SER A 171 5.91 8.05 17.40
C SER A 171 5.84 6.53 17.43
N ARG A 172 6.96 5.84 17.76
CA ARG A 172 6.99 4.38 17.83
C ARG A 172 6.26 3.85 19.06
N GLU A 173 6.35 4.57 20.19
CA GLU A 173 5.67 4.22 21.45
C GLU A 173 4.15 4.37 21.31
N THR A 174 3.67 5.53 20.84
CA THR A 174 2.23 5.76 20.56
C THR A 174 1.69 4.73 19.55
N PHE A 175 2.47 4.41 18.55
CA PHE A 175 2.09 3.42 17.53
C PHE A 175 1.99 2.00 18.13
N ALA A 176 2.95 1.60 18.95
CA ALA A 176 2.94 0.31 19.63
C ALA A 176 1.79 0.19 20.63
N GLU A 177 1.51 1.24 21.39
CA GLU A 177 0.39 1.29 22.32
C GLU A 177 -0.95 1.11 21.59
N LYS A 178 -1.18 1.88 20.51
CA LYS A 178 -2.39 1.75 19.69
C LYS A 178 -2.56 0.34 19.15
N LEU A 179 -1.52 -0.24 18.56
CA LEU A 179 -1.56 -1.60 18.02
C LEU A 179 -1.81 -2.64 19.12
N SER A 180 -1.17 -2.50 20.29
CA SER A 180 -1.37 -3.41 21.40
C SER A 180 -2.82 -3.43 21.87
N ASN A 181 -3.44 -2.26 21.98
CA ASN A 181 -4.83 -2.12 22.37
C ASN A 181 -5.79 -2.75 21.33
N ASP A 182 -5.55 -2.47 20.04
CA ASP A 182 -6.44 -2.90 18.96
C ASP A 182 -6.31 -4.39 18.62
N LEU A 183 -5.09 -4.95 18.75
CA LEU A 183 -4.81 -6.34 18.39
C LEU A 183 -4.82 -7.30 19.59
N GLY A 184 -4.83 -6.78 20.80
CA GLY A 184 -4.71 -7.60 22.02
C GLY A 184 -3.37 -8.33 22.14
N LYS A 185 -2.32 -7.83 21.49
CA LYS A 185 -0.97 -8.41 21.45
C LYS A 185 0.07 -7.42 21.95
N LYS A 186 1.14 -7.94 22.59
CA LYS A 186 2.29 -7.13 22.94
C LYS A 186 3.08 -6.75 21.68
N ILE A 187 3.28 -5.47 21.46
CA ILE A 187 4.14 -4.93 20.41
C ILE A 187 5.51 -4.56 21.00
N VAL A 188 6.56 -5.03 20.38
CA VAL A 188 7.95 -4.79 20.83
C VAL A 188 8.49 -3.54 20.14
N VAL A 189 8.74 -2.49 20.89
CA VAL A 189 9.43 -1.28 20.41
C VAL A 189 10.91 -1.55 20.37
N THR A 190 11.57 -1.25 19.24
CA THR A 190 13.01 -1.43 19.06
C THR A 190 13.74 -0.10 18.89
N ASP A 191 15.02 -0.03 19.27
CA ASP A 191 15.79 1.21 19.27
C ASP A 191 16.46 1.50 17.93
N ASP A 192 16.67 0.48 17.10
CA ASP A 192 17.32 0.58 15.80
C ASP A 192 16.70 -0.36 14.75
N TRP A 193 17.12 -0.16 13.50
CA TRP A 193 16.63 -0.95 12.36
C TRP A 193 17.05 -2.43 12.48
N ARG A 194 18.26 -2.69 12.94
CA ARG A 194 18.80 -4.04 13.05
C ARG A 194 17.97 -4.89 14.01
N SER A 195 17.77 -4.40 15.24
CA SER A 195 16.96 -5.12 16.25
C SER A 195 15.50 -5.30 15.81
N CYS A 196 14.98 -4.40 14.95
CA CYS A 196 13.64 -4.56 14.38
C CYS A 196 13.57 -5.71 13.38
N VAL A 197 14.56 -5.89 12.51
CA VAL A 197 14.46 -6.77 11.33
C VAL A 197 15.26 -8.05 11.41
N GLU A 198 16.35 -8.11 12.21
CA GLU A 198 17.22 -9.28 12.28
C GLU A 198 16.44 -10.49 12.79
N GLY A 199 16.46 -11.59 12.02
CA GLY A 199 15.74 -12.81 12.34
C GLY A 199 14.22 -12.75 12.07
N ALA A 200 13.66 -11.64 11.56
CA ALA A 200 12.25 -11.57 11.21
C ALA A 200 11.90 -12.45 9.99
N ASP A 201 10.69 -13.00 9.99
CA ASP A 201 10.13 -13.75 8.87
C ASP A 201 9.59 -12.85 7.78
N ILE A 202 8.93 -11.78 8.22
CA ILE A 202 8.38 -10.73 7.36
C ILE A 202 8.99 -9.41 7.79
N ILE A 203 9.56 -8.69 6.83
CA ILE A 203 10.18 -7.37 7.02
C ILE A 203 9.42 -6.37 6.17
N VAL A 204 8.86 -5.34 6.80
CA VAL A 204 8.23 -4.21 6.10
C VAL A 204 9.04 -2.95 6.35
N GLU A 205 9.53 -2.33 5.27
CA GLU A 205 10.19 -1.03 5.32
C GLU A 205 9.27 0.03 4.70
N ALA A 206 8.73 0.90 5.55
CA ALA A 206 7.76 1.94 5.23
C ALA A 206 8.22 3.32 5.73
N SER A 207 9.54 3.57 5.68
CA SER A 207 10.10 4.81 6.20
C SER A 207 9.89 5.99 5.26
N ARG A 208 9.91 7.20 5.84
CA ARG A 208 10.03 8.46 5.11
C ARG A 208 11.39 9.09 5.44
N LEU A 209 12.40 8.70 4.69
CA LEU A 209 13.72 9.31 4.82
C LEU A 209 13.73 10.68 4.12
N PRO A 210 14.51 11.66 4.63
CA PRO A 210 14.66 12.96 3.99
C PRO A 210 15.48 12.89 2.70
N SER A 211 16.36 11.91 2.59
CA SER A 211 17.24 11.65 1.45
C SER A 211 17.51 10.15 1.33
N PRO A 212 17.98 9.66 0.17
CA PRO A 212 18.41 8.28 0.01
C PRO A 212 19.51 7.90 1.02
N GLU A 213 19.27 6.86 1.80
CA GLU A 213 20.22 6.32 2.77
C GLU A 213 19.99 4.81 2.93
N PRO A 214 20.97 3.94 2.67
CA PRO A 214 20.79 2.48 2.71
C PRO A 214 20.79 1.96 4.16
N MET A 215 19.72 2.22 4.89
CA MET A 215 19.54 1.85 6.28
C MET A 215 19.30 0.35 6.49
N LEU A 216 18.49 -0.29 5.62
CA LEU A 216 18.24 -1.74 5.68
C LEU A 216 19.42 -2.49 5.05
N LYS A 217 20.15 -3.25 5.89
CA LYS A 217 21.35 -3.99 5.48
C LYS A 217 21.03 -5.40 5.02
N THR A 218 21.65 -5.83 3.93
CA THR A 218 21.49 -7.18 3.36
C THR A 218 21.80 -8.28 4.40
N GLY A 219 22.87 -8.10 5.18
CA GLY A 219 23.28 -9.10 6.18
C GLY A 219 22.34 -9.27 7.38
N TRP A 220 21.30 -8.45 7.52
CA TRP A 220 20.26 -8.61 8.55
C TRP A 220 19.08 -9.47 8.10
N VAL A 221 18.96 -9.70 6.79
CA VAL A 221 17.86 -10.47 6.21
C VAL A 221 18.23 -11.96 6.22
N ARG A 222 17.46 -12.74 6.93
CA ARG A 222 17.68 -14.17 7.01
C ARG A 222 17.21 -14.90 5.75
N PRO A 223 17.79 -16.07 5.39
CA PRO A 223 17.23 -16.92 4.35
C PRO A 223 15.77 -17.30 4.63
N GLY A 224 14.95 -17.34 3.60
CA GLY A 224 13.52 -17.63 3.70
C GLY A 224 12.65 -16.43 4.13
N ALA A 225 13.21 -15.26 4.38
CA ALA A 225 12.44 -14.07 4.72
C ALA A 225 11.63 -13.53 3.53
N PHE A 226 10.55 -12.83 3.85
CA PHE A 226 9.79 -12.01 2.90
C PHE A 226 10.00 -10.52 3.22
N VAL A 227 10.45 -9.74 2.23
CA VAL A 227 10.85 -8.35 2.43
C VAL A 227 10.00 -7.42 1.57
N VAL A 228 9.37 -6.42 2.18
CA VAL A 228 8.50 -5.43 1.52
C VAL A 228 9.02 -4.02 1.76
N PRO A 229 9.99 -3.53 0.94
CA PRO A 229 10.53 -2.19 1.10
C PRO A 229 9.76 -1.22 0.19
N TYR A 230 8.81 -0.47 0.74
CA TYR A 230 8.02 0.49 -0.05
C TYR A 230 8.11 1.94 0.46
N GLY A 231 9.06 2.24 1.32
CA GLY A 231 9.33 3.61 1.78
C GLY A 231 9.55 4.62 0.65
N THR A 232 9.61 5.89 1.00
CA THR A 232 9.60 6.98 0.01
C THR A 232 10.94 7.21 -0.69
N MET A 233 12.06 6.88 -0.04
CA MET A 233 13.43 7.07 -0.56
C MET A 233 14.18 5.75 -0.58
N SER A 234 15.27 5.67 -1.34
CA SER A 234 16.15 4.49 -1.36
C SER A 234 16.73 4.25 0.04
N ALA A 235 16.13 3.29 0.74
CA ALA A 235 16.43 2.95 2.15
C ALA A 235 17.14 1.60 2.30
N VAL A 236 17.50 0.94 1.20
CA VAL A 236 17.92 -0.46 1.15
C VAL A 236 19.27 -0.58 0.48
N GLU A 237 20.16 -1.41 1.02
CA GLU A 237 21.46 -1.70 0.36
C GLU A 237 21.25 -2.30 -1.03
N LEU A 238 22.08 -1.85 -1.99
CA LEU A 238 22.04 -2.34 -3.39
C LEU A 238 22.26 -3.85 -3.50
N SER A 239 22.97 -4.45 -2.57
CA SER A 239 23.20 -5.91 -2.51
C SER A 239 21.97 -6.70 -2.06
N LEU A 240 20.91 -6.06 -1.56
CA LEU A 240 19.72 -6.80 -1.10
C LEU A 240 19.11 -7.66 -2.20
N THR A 241 19.03 -7.16 -3.42
CA THR A 241 18.49 -7.93 -4.55
C THR A 241 19.34 -9.12 -4.96
N ASP A 242 20.62 -9.17 -4.55
CA ASP A 242 21.53 -10.25 -4.90
C ASP A 242 21.29 -11.54 -4.10
N ILE A 243 20.57 -11.43 -2.97
CA ILE A 243 20.18 -12.57 -2.11
C ILE A 243 18.74 -13.00 -2.30
N MET A 244 18.01 -12.39 -3.23
CA MET A 244 16.59 -12.70 -3.45
C MET A 244 16.42 -13.76 -4.53
N ASP A 245 15.67 -14.81 -4.20
CA ASP A 245 15.29 -15.86 -5.15
C ASP A 245 14.21 -15.37 -6.10
N LYS A 246 13.33 -14.46 -5.64
CA LYS A 246 12.27 -13.85 -6.44
C LYS A 246 12.16 -12.35 -6.16
N LEU A 247 12.08 -11.56 -7.24
CA LEU A 247 11.77 -10.14 -7.21
C LEU A 247 10.37 -9.94 -7.78
N VAL A 248 9.45 -9.40 -6.97
CA VAL A 248 8.04 -9.19 -7.34
C VAL A 248 7.70 -7.71 -7.17
N VAL A 249 6.85 -7.19 -8.04
CA VAL A 249 6.31 -5.81 -7.94
C VAL A 249 4.78 -5.84 -8.03
N ASP A 250 4.13 -4.73 -7.67
CA ASP A 250 2.69 -4.57 -7.90
C ASP A 250 2.37 -4.25 -9.38
N ASP A 251 3.17 -3.39 -10.01
CA ASP A 251 3.10 -3.05 -11.44
C ASP A 251 4.45 -2.47 -11.87
N TRP A 252 5.05 -3.05 -12.89
CA TRP A 252 6.37 -2.60 -13.36
C TRP A 252 6.33 -1.21 -13.99
N GLY A 253 5.23 -0.87 -14.66
CA GLY A 253 5.03 0.47 -15.22
C GLY A 253 5.09 1.55 -14.16
N GLN A 254 4.44 1.35 -13.00
CA GLN A 254 4.48 2.25 -11.85
C GLN A 254 5.89 2.29 -11.22
N CYS A 255 6.53 1.14 -11.07
CA CYS A 255 7.83 1.02 -10.42
C CYS A 255 8.94 1.70 -11.22
N LYS A 256 8.99 1.48 -12.54
CA LYS A 256 10.03 2.05 -13.40
C LYS A 256 9.89 3.56 -13.62
N ALA A 257 8.66 4.09 -13.63
CA ALA A 257 8.38 5.48 -13.97
C ALA A 257 8.59 6.47 -12.81
N GLY A 258 8.58 6.02 -11.55
CA GLY A 258 8.65 6.90 -10.38
C GLY A 258 10.03 7.45 -10.11
N LYS A 259 10.13 8.70 -9.61
CA LYS A 259 11.38 9.32 -9.15
C LYS A 259 11.80 8.84 -7.75
N PHE A 260 10.87 8.30 -6.96
CA PHE A 260 11.03 7.97 -5.54
C PHE A 260 10.76 6.49 -5.28
N GLY A 261 11.12 6.02 -4.10
CA GLY A 261 10.84 4.67 -3.60
C GLY A 261 12.08 3.95 -3.11
N SER A 262 11.90 3.01 -2.19
CA SER A 262 13.00 2.30 -1.50
C SER A 262 13.94 1.57 -2.45
N LEU A 263 13.48 1.13 -3.62
CA LEU A 263 14.28 0.43 -4.63
C LEU A 263 14.64 1.30 -5.86
N ARG A 264 14.47 2.61 -5.78
CA ARG A 264 14.81 3.49 -6.92
C ARG A 264 16.28 3.33 -7.37
N ALA A 265 17.21 3.30 -6.41
CA ALA A 265 18.62 3.07 -6.69
C ALA A 265 18.89 1.70 -7.36
N HIS A 266 18.11 0.66 -7.06
CA HIS A 266 18.23 -0.66 -7.70
C HIS A 266 17.77 -0.64 -9.16
N VAL A 267 16.71 0.13 -9.47
CA VAL A 267 16.25 0.34 -10.85
C VAL A 267 17.31 1.10 -11.65
N GLU A 268 17.88 2.16 -11.10
CA GLU A 268 18.93 2.98 -11.74
C GLU A 268 20.23 2.20 -11.96
N ALA A 269 20.57 1.31 -11.03
CA ALA A 269 21.72 0.41 -11.14
C ALA A 269 21.48 -0.83 -12.04
N GLY A 270 20.27 -0.99 -12.58
CA GLY A 270 19.90 -2.15 -13.41
C GLY A 270 19.72 -3.47 -12.64
N LYS A 271 19.79 -3.45 -11.31
CA LYS A 271 19.59 -4.64 -10.45
C LYS A 271 18.12 -5.07 -10.36
N LEU A 272 17.19 -4.11 -10.52
CA LEU A 272 15.77 -4.35 -10.66
C LEU A 272 15.30 -3.85 -12.03
N SER A 273 14.87 -4.77 -12.87
CA SER A 273 14.47 -4.53 -14.25
C SER A 273 13.44 -5.56 -14.69
N GLU A 274 12.77 -5.35 -15.81
CA GLU A 274 11.84 -6.31 -16.39
C GLU A 274 12.46 -7.72 -16.58
N LYS A 275 13.76 -7.78 -16.83
CA LYS A 275 14.50 -9.05 -17.02
C LYS A 275 14.79 -9.78 -15.71
N THR A 276 14.87 -9.04 -14.59
CA THR A 276 15.17 -9.61 -13.27
C THR A 276 13.89 -9.89 -12.46
N LEU A 277 12.75 -9.37 -12.90
CA LEU A 277 11.47 -9.63 -12.25
C LEU A 277 11.02 -11.09 -12.44
N HIS A 278 10.57 -11.71 -11.35
CA HIS A 278 9.87 -12.98 -11.40
C HIS A 278 8.43 -12.78 -11.91
N ALA A 279 7.70 -11.82 -11.35
CA ALA A 279 6.32 -11.53 -11.69
C ALA A 279 5.83 -10.17 -11.15
N GLU A 280 4.69 -9.73 -11.65
CA GLU A 280 3.81 -8.80 -10.95
C GLU A 280 2.87 -9.55 -10.01
N LEU A 281 2.52 -8.95 -8.87
CA LEU A 281 1.68 -9.61 -7.86
C LEU A 281 0.33 -10.05 -8.41
N GLY A 282 -0.28 -9.26 -9.31
CA GLY A 282 -1.53 -9.62 -9.97
C GLY A 282 -1.46 -10.96 -10.71
N GLN A 283 -0.33 -11.25 -11.38
CA GLN A 283 -0.13 -12.52 -12.10
C GLN A 283 -0.07 -13.71 -11.13
N ILE A 284 0.49 -13.51 -9.93
CA ILE A 284 0.58 -14.54 -8.89
C ILE A 284 -0.81 -14.76 -8.27
N VAL A 285 -1.52 -13.69 -7.93
CA VAL A 285 -2.88 -13.77 -7.35
C VAL A 285 -3.87 -14.43 -8.33
N ALA A 286 -3.73 -14.18 -9.63
CA ALA A 286 -4.54 -14.82 -10.68
C ALA A 286 -4.10 -16.26 -11.01
N GLY A 287 -3.00 -16.76 -10.42
CA GLY A 287 -2.51 -18.13 -10.65
C GLY A 287 -1.71 -18.32 -11.93
N HIS A 288 -1.30 -17.24 -12.62
CA HIS A 288 -0.51 -17.33 -13.86
C HIS A 288 1.00 -17.49 -13.60
N LYS A 289 1.46 -17.11 -12.41
CA LYS A 289 2.83 -17.25 -11.92
C LYS A 289 2.83 -17.85 -10.54
N SER A 290 3.86 -18.66 -10.22
CA SER A 290 4.01 -19.21 -8.88
C SER A 290 4.34 -18.11 -7.86
N GLY A 291 3.78 -18.21 -6.66
CA GLY A 291 4.22 -17.47 -5.50
C GLY A 291 5.45 -18.12 -4.86
N ARG A 292 5.45 -18.25 -3.53
CA ARG A 292 6.46 -19.03 -2.81
C ARG A 292 6.30 -20.53 -3.10
N GLU A 293 7.38 -21.20 -3.45
CA GLU A 293 7.42 -22.63 -3.76
C GLU A 293 8.17 -23.41 -2.68
N SER A 294 9.08 -22.78 -1.94
CA SER A 294 9.79 -23.41 -0.83
C SER A 294 10.00 -22.47 0.36
N ASP A 295 10.18 -23.02 1.56
CA ASP A 295 10.44 -22.24 2.77
C ASP A 295 11.82 -21.57 2.78
N GLY A 296 12.76 -22.07 1.94
CA GLY A 296 14.10 -21.50 1.80
C GLY A 296 14.17 -20.25 0.94
N GLU A 297 13.17 -20.00 0.08
CA GLU A 297 13.21 -18.83 -0.81
C GLU A 297 13.16 -17.52 -0.03
N THR A 298 14.09 -16.63 -0.33
CA THR A 298 14.07 -15.24 0.14
C THR A 298 13.44 -14.37 -0.94
N ILE A 299 12.33 -13.69 -0.63
CA ILE A 299 11.51 -13.03 -1.63
C ILE A 299 11.34 -11.56 -1.29
N LEU A 300 11.54 -10.70 -2.29
CA LEU A 300 11.30 -9.27 -2.19
C LEU A 300 10.06 -8.90 -2.98
N PHE A 301 9.19 -8.11 -2.36
CA PHE A 301 8.02 -7.50 -2.99
C PHE A 301 8.04 -5.98 -2.85
N TRP A 302 8.17 -5.28 -3.96
CA TRP A 302 8.12 -3.82 -3.98
C TRP A 302 6.82 -3.33 -4.61
N HIS A 303 6.08 -2.52 -3.88
CA HIS A 303 4.86 -1.92 -4.39
C HIS A 303 4.86 -0.39 -4.27
N ARG A 304 4.18 0.24 -5.21
CA ARG A 304 4.05 1.70 -5.31
C ARG A 304 2.62 2.16 -5.07
N GLY A 305 1.68 1.21 -5.02
CA GLY A 305 0.25 1.45 -4.93
C GLY A 305 -0.39 1.76 -6.28
N LEU A 306 -1.55 1.16 -6.48
CA LEU A 306 -2.27 1.16 -7.74
C LEU A 306 -3.61 1.87 -7.61
N SER A 307 -3.98 2.66 -8.64
CA SER A 307 -5.34 3.20 -8.78
C SER A 307 -6.41 2.12 -8.78
N LEU A 308 -6.09 0.93 -9.28
CA LEU A 308 -6.99 -0.22 -9.30
C LEU A 308 -7.46 -0.61 -7.89
N SER A 309 -6.54 -0.60 -6.93
CA SER A 309 -6.83 -0.87 -5.52
C SER A 309 -7.67 0.24 -4.89
N ASP A 310 -7.40 1.50 -5.24
CA ASP A 310 -8.19 2.64 -4.78
C ASP A 310 -9.63 2.56 -5.30
N ILE A 311 -9.81 2.22 -6.59
CA ILE A 311 -11.13 2.05 -7.21
C ILE A 311 -11.89 0.88 -6.57
N ALA A 312 -11.22 -0.26 -6.37
CA ALA A 312 -11.87 -1.46 -5.82
C ALA A 312 -12.31 -1.25 -4.36
N LEU A 313 -11.48 -0.63 -3.53
CA LEU A 313 -11.85 -0.33 -2.15
C LEU A 313 -12.92 0.75 -2.08
N GLY A 314 -12.80 1.83 -2.87
CA GLY A 314 -13.83 2.86 -2.97
C GLY A 314 -15.17 2.31 -3.45
N HIS A 315 -15.17 1.36 -4.38
CA HIS A 315 -16.39 0.65 -4.79
C HIS A 315 -17.00 -0.15 -3.63
N ALA A 316 -16.19 -0.92 -2.89
CA ALA A 316 -16.69 -1.68 -1.74
C ALA A 316 -17.29 -0.76 -0.65
N MET A 317 -16.66 0.39 -0.39
CA MET A 317 -17.20 1.42 0.50
C MET A 317 -18.53 1.97 -0.01
N LEU A 318 -18.60 2.32 -1.29
CA LEU A 318 -19.82 2.86 -1.90
C LEU A 318 -21.00 1.90 -1.83
N GLU A 319 -20.78 0.61 -2.13
CA GLU A 319 -21.84 -0.41 -2.06
C GLU A 319 -22.30 -0.64 -0.61
N LYS A 320 -21.38 -0.66 0.35
CA LYS A 320 -21.72 -0.77 1.77
C LYS A 320 -22.46 0.47 2.27
N ALA A 321 -22.06 1.66 1.84
CA ALA A 321 -22.72 2.93 2.15
C ALA A 321 -24.16 2.97 1.63
N LYS A 322 -24.40 2.54 0.40
CA LYS A 322 -25.74 2.43 -0.19
C LYS A 322 -26.63 1.50 0.63
N THR A 323 -26.11 0.33 1.04
CA THR A 323 -26.84 -0.65 1.83
C THR A 323 -27.17 -0.12 3.23
N ALA A 324 -26.26 0.64 3.84
CA ALA A 324 -26.40 1.23 5.17
C ALA A 324 -27.12 2.59 5.16
N ASN A 325 -27.42 3.14 3.98
CA ASN A 325 -27.96 4.48 3.78
C ASN A 325 -27.08 5.57 4.44
N ILE A 326 -25.75 5.44 4.24
CA ILE A 326 -24.73 6.38 4.70
C ILE A 326 -24.25 7.22 3.52
N GLY A 327 -23.85 8.47 3.79
CA GLY A 327 -23.40 9.42 2.78
C GLY A 327 -24.51 10.34 2.27
N GLN A 328 -24.18 11.12 1.25
CA GLN A 328 -25.09 12.11 0.67
C GLN A 328 -25.25 11.89 -0.82
N ARG A 329 -26.49 11.94 -1.30
CA ARG A 329 -26.77 11.92 -2.73
C ARG A 329 -26.99 13.34 -3.23
N LEU A 330 -26.08 13.83 -4.08
CA LEU A 330 -26.07 15.19 -4.57
C LEU A 330 -26.47 15.22 -6.04
N ARG A 331 -27.27 16.22 -6.42
CA ARG A 331 -27.55 16.46 -7.85
C ARG A 331 -26.34 17.11 -8.49
N PHE A 332 -25.83 16.49 -9.56
CA PHE A 332 -24.66 16.99 -10.30
C PHE A 332 -25.09 17.78 -11.56
N ALA A 333 -26.10 17.30 -12.29
CA ALA A 333 -26.65 17.95 -13.47
C ALA A 333 -28.16 17.68 -13.61
#